data_40731ae52dc6026144072367c3bfb80c
#
_entry.id   40731ae52dc6026144072367c3bfb80c
#
_cell.length_a   1.000
_cell.length_b   1.000
_cell.length_c   1.000
_cell.angle_alpha   90.00
_cell.angle_beta   90.00
_cell.angle_gamma   90.00
#
_symmetry.space_group_name_H-M   'P 1'
#
loop_
_entity.id
_entity.type
_entity.pdbx_description
1 polymer ?
#
loop_
_entity_poly.entity_id
_entity_poly.type
_entity_poly.pdbx_seq_one_letter_code
_entity_poly.pdbx_strand_id
1 'polypeptide(L)'
;MAPGPRDERGVLAARILAAARDQFAEHGWAGTAIRAVARTAGVDPALIYHYFGSKEGLLDAATTPPQKWLDAVAETWATPTTDLGRQLIRTVLDTWTDEEVGPILRAVVLTAAHEDKTREKLRLIVERGLIGGSTLGDDEDERLRRSGLIATQLIGFALLRYVWKIEPIASMPADQVVSAIGPNLQRYADGDIS
;
A
#
# COMPACT_ATOMS: atom_id res chain seq x y z
N MET A 1 16.11 29.56 -8.30
CA MET A 1 17.00 28.73 -9.15
C MET A 1 16.07 27.86 -9.98
N ALA A 2 16.10 27.93 -11.31
CA ALA A 2 15.24 27.10 -12.14
C ALA A 2 15.67 25.62 -12.02
N PRO A 3 14.72 24.66 -11.95
CA PRO A 3 15.06 23.24 -11.87
C PRO A 3 15.86 22.81 -13.11
N GLY A 4 16.87 21.98 -12.90
CA GLY A 4 17.70 21.46 -13.99
C GLY A 4 16.99 20.36 -14.79
N PRO A 5 17.49 19.97 -15.99
CA PRO A 5 16.84 18.99 -16.88
C PRO A 5 16.59 17.61 -16.25
N ARG A 6 17.31 17.25 -15.19
CA ARG A 6 17.07 16.02 -14.40
C ARG A 6 15.90 16.16 -13.46
N ASP A 7 15.72 17.33 -12.83
CA ASP A 7 14.59 17.62 -11.95
C ASP A 7 13.30 17.68 -12.76
N GLU A 8 13.31 18.27 -13.95
CA GLU A 8 12.15 18.29 -14.85
C GLU A 8 11.72 16.89 -15.30
N ARG A 9 12.67 15.98 -15.56
CA ARG A 9 12.37 14.58 -15.91
C ARG A 9 11.74 13.83 -14.73
N GLY A 10 12.23 14.02 -13.50
CA GLY A 10 11.69 13.41 -12.29
C GLY A 10 10.26 13.87 -12.03
N VAL A 11 10.00 15.16 -12.11
CA VAL A 11 8.67 15.76 -11.95
C VAL A 11 7.69 15.23 -13.01
N LEU A 12 8.14 15.09 -14.24
CA LEU A 12 7.31 14.58 -15.33
C LEU A 12 6.96 13.10 -15.15
N ALA A 13 7.93 12.27 -14.77
CA ALA A 13 7.71 10.86 -14.46
C ALA A 13 6.72 10.68 -13.29
N ALA A 14 6.88 11.46 -12.21
CA ALA A 14 5.97 11.45 -11.07
C ALA A 14 4.54 11.82 -11.48
N ARG A 15 4.36 12.84 -12.33
CA ARG A 15 3.05 13.25 -12.85
C ARG A 15 2.40 12.16 -13.71
N ILE A 16 3.17 11.47 -14.55
CA ILE A 16 2.68 10.33 -15.33
C ILE A 16 2.25 9.19 -14.40
N LEU A 17 3.06 8.87 -13.38
CA LEU A 17 2.74 7.82 -12.42
C LEU A 17 1.48 8.13 -11.60
N ALA A 18 1.29 9.36 -11.16
CA ALA A 18 0.07 9.79 -10.49
C ALA A 18 -1.17 9.57 -11.36
N ALA A 19 -1.14 10.06 -12.61
CA ALA A 19 -2.21 9.85 -13.57
C ALA A 19 -2.46 8.36 -13.88
N ALA A 20 -1.40 7.55 -13.93
CA ALA A 20 -1.52 6.11 -14.17
C ALA A 20 -2.19 5.39 -12.98
N ARG A 21 -1.84 5.75 -11.74
CA ARG A 21 -2.47 5.20 -10.53
C ARG A 21 -3.97 5.45 -10.51
N ASP A 22 -4.39 6.69 -10.79
CA ASP A 22 -5.80 7.06 -10.85
C ASP A 22 -6.53 6.25 -11.94
N GLN A 23 -5.99 6.19 -13.15
CA GLN A 23 -6.59 5.46 -14.26
C GLN A 23 -6.67 3.94 -14.00
N PHE A 24 -5.62 3.33 -13.44
CA PHE A 24 -5.64 1.92 -13.06
C PHE A 24 -6.59 1.64 -11.90
N ALA A 25 -6.67 2.53 -10.92
CA ALA A 25 -7.58 2.40 -9.79
C ALA A 25 -9.06 2.50 -10.21
N GLU A 26 -9.37 3.38 -11.18
CA GLU A 26 -10.74 3.63 -11.62
C GLU A 26 -11.22 2.60 -12.67
N HIS A 27 -10.35 2.24 -13.61
CA HIS A 27 -10.76 1.47 -14.79
C HIS A 27 -10.13 0.06 -14.86
N GLY A 28 -9.27 -0.29 -13.91
CA GLY A 28 -8.50 -1.54 -13.90
C GLY A 28 -7.47 -1.61 -15.03
N TRP A 29 -6.79 -2.76 -15.12
CA TRP A 29 -5.79 -2.99 -16.18
C TRP A 29 -6.38 -2.94 -17.58
N ALA A 30 -7.45 -3.68 -17.84
CA ALA A 30 -8.04 -3.81 -19.17
C ALA A 30 -8.64 -2.49 -19.68
N GLY A 31 -9.29 -1.74 -18.77
CA GLY A 31 -9.98 -0.49 -19.11
C GLY A 31 -9.05 0.73 -19.26
N THR A 32 -7.80 0.65 -18.77
CA THR A 32 -6.85 1.77 -18.86
C THR A 32 -6.15 1.80 -20.19
N ALA A 33 -6.27 2.91 -20.92
CA ALA A 33 -5.55 3.18 -22.17
C ALA A 33 -4.39 4.16 -21.91
N ILE A 34 -3.22 3.91 -22.51
CA ILE A 34 -2.06 4.82 -22.43
C ILE A 34 -2.40 6.25 -22.86
N ARG A 35 -3.25 6.41 -23.88
CA ARG A 35 -3.72 7.73 -24.32
C ARG A 35 -4.55 8.46 -23.26
N ALA A 36 -5.32 7.73 -22.43
CA ALA A 36 -6.05 8.33 -21.33
C ALA A 36 -5.10 8.82 -20.23
N VAL A 37 -4.12 8.01 -19.86
CA VAL A 37 -3.06 8.40 -18.91
C VAL A 37 -2.30 9.63 -19.43
N ALA A 38 -1.89 9.64 -20.68
CA ALA A 38 -1.18 10.76 -21.30
C ALA A 38 -2.00 12.06 -21.24
N ARG A 39 -3.29 11.99 -21.56
CA ARG A 39 -4.21 13.12 -21.48
C ARG A 39 -4.34 13.66 -20.05
N THR A 40 -4.51 12.78 -19.07
CA THR A 40 -4.59 13.16 -17.65
C THR A 40 -3.29 13.76 -17.16
N ALA A 41 -2.14 13.20 -17.56
CA ALA A 41 -0.82 13.71 -17.23
C ALA A 41 -0.42 14.97 -18.02
N GLY A 42 -1.15 15.37 -19.07
CA GLY A 42 -0.80 16.50 -19.94
C GLY A 42 0.50 16.28 -20.71
N VAL A 43 0.70 15.07 -21.25
CA VAL A 43 1.91 14.68 -22.00
C VAL A 43 1.57 13.98 -23.31
N ASP A 44 2.57 13.90 -24.22
CA ASP A 44 2.44 13.04 -25.39
C ASP A 44 2.51 11.56 -25.00
N PRO A 45 1.67 10.67 -25.57
CA PRO A 45 1.74 9.23 -25.31
C PRO A 45 3.10 8.59 -25.59
N ALA A 46 3.86 9.09 -26.57
CA ALA A 46 5.21 8.61 -26.89
C ALA A 46 6.15 8.80 -25.69
N LEU A 47 5.93 9.83 -24.88
CA LEU A 47 6.74 10.08 -23.69
C LEU A 47 6.53 9.01 -22.62
N ILE A 48 5.32 8.48 -22.48
CA ILE A 48 5.05 7.36 -21.55
C ILE A 48 5.83 6.12 -21.98
N TYR A 49 5.83 5.80 -23.29
CA TYR A 49 6.64 4.69 -23.80
C TYR A 49 8.14 4.93 -23.64
N HIS A 50 8.59 6.17 -23.77
CA HIS A 50 10.00 6.52 -23.56
C HIS A 50 10.44 6.29 -22.10
N TYR A 51 9.59 6.63 -21.10
CA TYR A 51 9.91 6.47 -19.68
C TYR A 51 9.71 5.05 -19.16
N PHE A 52 8.67 4.38 -19.60
CA PHE A 52 8.19 3.14 -18.98
C PHE A 52 8.21 1.93 -19.93
N GLY A 53 8.54 2.14 -21.19
CA GLY A 53 8.67 1.09 -22.20
C GLY A 53 7.33 0.52 -22.70
N SER A 54 6.44 0.15 -21.80
CA SER A 54 5.16 -0.46 -22.13
C SER A 54 4.08 -0.09 -21.11
N LYS A 55 2.82 -0.50 -21.35
CA LYS A 55 1.74 -0.38 -20.37
C LYS A 55 2.02 -1.21 -19.12
N GLU A 56 2.61 -2.39 -19.28
CA GLU A 56 3.07 -3.26 -18.20
C GLU A 56 4.15 -2.59 -17.36
N GLY A 57 5.15 -1.97 -18.00
CA GLY A 57 6.20 -1.22 -17.31
C GLY A 57 5.65 -0.01 -16.54
N LEU A 58 4.66 0.68 -17.12
CA LEU A 58 3.97 1.76 -16.45
C LEU A 58 3.18 1.25 -15.22
N LEU A 59 2.44 0.15 -15.33
CA LEU A 59 1.74 -0.46 -14.20
C LEU A 59 2.74 -0.88 -13.12
N ASP A 60 3.82 -1.54 -13.51
CA ASP A 60 4.88 -1.97 -12.60
C ASP A 60 5.42 -0.81 -11.78
N ALA A 61 5.79 0.28 -12.43
CA ALA A 61 6.28 1.49 -11.76
C ALA A 61 5.20 2.18 -10.92
N ALA A 62 3.95 2.24 -11.39
CA ALA A 62 2.83 2.85 -10.69
C ALA A 62 2.45 2.11 -9.40
N THR A 63 2.70 0.79 -9.35
CA THR A 63 2.33 -0.10 -8.24
C THR A 63 3.53 -0.54 -7.40
N THR A 64 4.72 0.03 -7.58
CA THR A 64 5.91 -0.28 -6.78
C THR A 64 6.03 0.73 -5.64
N PRO A 65 5.91 0.30 -4.35
CA PRO A 65 6.10 1.17 -3.21
C PRO A 65 7.56 1.64 -3.09
N PRO A 66 7.81 2.84 -2.56
CA PRO A 66 9.17 3.31 -2.32
C PRO A 66 9.85 2.51 -1.20
N GLN A 67 11.18 2.32 -1.32
CA GLN A 67 11.97 1.56 -0.33
C GLN A 67 11.83 2.13 1.08
N LYS A 68 11.84 3.45 1.24
CA LYS A 68 11.64 4.13 2.53
C LYS A 68 10.38 3.66 3.29
N TRP A 69 9.31 3.33 2.56
CA TRP A 69 8.09 2.82 3.16
C TRP A 69 8.26 1.37 3.61
N LEU A 70 8.92 0.52 2.81
CA LEU A 70 9.22 -0.86 3.21
C LEU A 70 10.08 -0.89 4.48
N ASP A 71 11.06 0.02 4.60
CA ASP A 71 11.91 0.16 5.78
C ASP A 71 11.09 0.58 7.01
N ALA A 72 10.18 1.56 6.87
CA ALA A 72 9.30 2.00 7.96
C ALA A 72 8.34 0.91 8.44
N VAL A 73 7.82 0.08 7.53
CA VAL A 73 7.01 -1.10 7.89
C VAL A 73 7.86 -2.10 8.66
N ALA A 74 9.10 -2.37 8.23
CA ALA A 74 10.01 -3.27 8.93
C ALA A 74 10.36 -2.76 10.35
N GLU A 75 10.59 -1.45 10.51
CA GLU A 75 10.84 -0.82 11.81
C GLU A 75 9.66 -0.97 12.77
N THR A 76 8.43 -0.97 12.27
CA THR A 76 7.24 -1.20 13.10
C THR A 76 7.29 -2.56 13.80
N TRP A 77 7.77 -3.61 13.13
CA TRP A 77 7.93 -4.92 13.73
C TRP A 77 9.06 -5.01 14.77
N ALA A 78 9.98 -4.07 14.79
CA ALA A 78 11.00 -3.94 15.82
C ALA A 78 10.49 -3.27 17.11
N THR A 79 9.25 -2.76 17.12
CA THR A 79 8.60 -2.20 18.29
C THR A 79 8.42 -3.28 19.38
N PRO A 80 8.63 -2.95 20.68
CA PRO A 80 8.36 -3.88 21.76
C PRO A 80 6.92 -4.41 21.70
N THR A 81 6.74 -5.71 21.94
CA THR A 81 5.44 -6.39 21.83
C THR A 81 4.35 -5.75 22.66
N THR A 82 4.69 -5.11 23.77
CA THR A 82 3.71 -4.44 24.67
C THR A 82 2.92 -3.28 24.07
N ASP A 83 3.39 -2.69 22.97
CA ASP A 83 2.69 -1.58 22.25
C ASP A 83 2.55 -1.84 20.72
N LEU A 84 2.90 -3.03 20.27
CA LEU A 84 2.94 -3.38 18.86
C LEU A 84 1.57 -3.19 18.18
N GLY A 85 0.49 -3.61 18.83
CA GLY A 85 -0.85 -3.53 18.26
C GLY A 85 -1.27 -2.08 17.93
N ARG A 86 -0.92 -1.12 18.78
CA ARG A 86 -1.19 0.29 18.52
C ARG A 86 -0.29 0.86 17.44
N GLN A 87 0.97 0.47 17.42
CA GLN A 87 1.91 0.92 16.39
C GLN A 87 1.52 0.40 15.01
N LEU A 88 1.12 -0.86 14.89
CA LEU A 88 0.68 -1.44 13.62
C LEU A 88 -0.51 -0.69 13.02
N ILE A 89 -1.53 -0.39 13.82
CA ILE A 89 -2.69 0.34 13.29
C ILE A 89 -2.36 1.80 12.98
N ARG A 90 -1.47 2.47 13.73
CA ARG A 90 -0.97 3.81 13.38
C ARG A 90 -0.21 3.79 12.06
N THR A 91 0.71 2.83 11.88
CA THR A 91 1.45 2.67 10.62
C THR A 91 0.50 2.51 9.43
N VAL A 92 -0.59 1.76 9.59
CA VAL A 92 -1.61 1.65 8.53
C VAL A 92 -2.29 2.98 8.27
N LEU A 93 -2.73 3.70 9.32
CA LEU A 93 -3.38 5.01 9.18
C LEU A 93 -2.45 6.00 8.44
N ASP A 94 -1.20 6.11 8.87
CA ASP A 94 -0.21 7.02 8.29
C ASP A 94 0.12 6.65 6.83
N THR A 95 0.32 5.36 6.56
CA THR A 95 0.61 4.83 5.22
C THR A 95 -0.49 5.16 4.21
N TRP A 96 -1.76 4.94 4.58
CA TRP A 96 -2.87 5.14 3.65
C TRP A 96 -3.26 6.63 3.47
N THR A 97 -2.84 7.49 4.39
CA THR A 97 -3.00 8.95 4.28
C THR A 97 -1.78 9.66 3.68
N ASP A 98 -0.65 8.96 3.54
CA ASP A 98 0.55 9.47 2.86
C ASP A 98 0.26 9.79 1.39
N GLU A 99 0.67 10.99 0.93
CA GLU A 99 0.38 11.49 -0.41
C GLU A 99 1.08 10.69 -1.52
N GLU A 100 2.20 10.04 -1.23
CA GLU A 100 2.96 9.23 -2.19
C GLU A 100 2.53 7.76 -2.14
N VAL A 101 2.45 7.17 -0.95
CA VAL A 101 2.24 5.73 -0.74
C VAL A 101 0.78 5.33 -0.83
N GLY A 102 -0.13 6.10 -0.27
CA GLY A 102 -1.56 5.80 -0.26
C GLY A 102 -2.14 5.53 -1.66
N PRO A 103 -1.88 6.39 -2.67
CA PRO A 103 -2.30 6.14 -4.06
C PRO A 103 -1.68 4.87 -4.66
N ILE A 104 -0.43 4.53 -4.31
CA ILE A 104 0.23 3.29 -4.78
C ILE A 104 -0.51 2.07 -4.24
N LEU A 105 -0.75 2.01 -2.93
CA LEU A 105 -1.44 0.89 -2.29
C LEU A 105 -2.86 0.72 -2.81
N ARG A 106 -3.56 1.83 -3.02
CA ARG A 106 -4.90 1.80 -3.63
C ARG A 106 -4.85 1.19 -5.04
N ALA A 107 -3.91 1.62 -5.89
CA ALA A 107 -3.74 1.08 -7.22
C ALA A 107 -3.40 -0.42 -7.18
N VAL A 108 -2.50 -0.86 -6.29
CA VAL A 108 -2.16 -2.27 -6.08
C VAL A 108 -3.42 -3.08 -5.73
N VAL A 109 -4.16 -2.66 -4.72
CA VAL A 109 -5.33 -3.40 -4.23
C VAL A 109 -6.42 -3.50 -5.29
N LEU A 110 -6.74 -2.40 -5.97
CA LEU A 110 -7.82 -2.35 -6.96
C LEU A 110 -7.47 -3.10 -8.26
N THR A 111 -6.19 -3.17 -8.63
CA THR A 111 -5.75 -3.90 -9.83
C THR A 111 -5.45 -5.38 -9.56
N ALA A 112 -5.10 -5.76 -8.34
CA ALA A 112 -4.76 -7.14 -7.97
C ALA A 112 -5.90 -8.15 -8.22
N ALA A 113 -7.15 -7.71 -8.19
CA ALA A 113 -8.31 -8.56 -8.48
C ALA A 113 -8.34 -9.06 -9.94
N HIS A 114 -7.73 -8.32 -10.87
CA HIS A 114 -7.84 -8.54 -12.32
C HIS A 114 -6.49 -8.70 -13.02
N GLU A 115 -5.36 -8.57 -12.32
CA GLU A 115 -4.02 -8.58 -12.88
C GLU A 115 -3.07 -9.44 -12.04
N ASP A 116 -2.62 -10.57 -12.60
CA ASP A 116 -1.82 -11.57 -11.86
C ASP A 116 -0.51 -11.01 -11.31
N LYS A 117 0.19 -10.16 -12.07
CA LYS A 117 1.44 -9.53 -11.62
C LYS A 117 1.22 -8.61 -10.43
N THR A 118 0.12 -7.85 -10.44
CA THR A 118 -0.23 -6.95 -9.32
C THR A 118 -0.71 -7.76 -8.12
N ARG A 119 -1.41 -8.88 -8.33
CA ARG A 119 -1.77 -9.82 -7.25
C ARG A 119 -0.53 -10.40 -6.60
N GLU A 120 0.47 -10.78 -7.37
CA GLU A 120 1.75 -11.26 -6.84
C GLU A 120 2.48 -10.16 -6.04
N LYS A 121 2.46 -8.91 -6.50
CA LYS A 121 2.99 -7.79 -5.71
C LYS A 121 2.26 -7.61 -4.38
N LEU A 122 0.92 -7.64 -4.40
CA LEU A 122 0.13 -7.55 -3.17
C LEU A 122 0.49 -8.70 -2.21
N ARG A 123 0.60 -9.92 -2.74
CA ARG A 123 1.04 -11.09 -1.97
C ARG A 123 2.40 -10.85 -1.31
N LEU A 124 3.38 -10.36 -2.07
CA LEU A 124 4.73 -10.07 -1.55
C LEU A 124 4.73 -8.93 -0.52
N ILE A 125 3.92 -7.89 -0.71
CA ILE A 125 3.75 -6.80 0.28
C ILE A 125 3.22 -7.37 1.60
N VAL A 126 2.19 -8.22 1.54
CA VAL A 126 1.59 -8.86 2.72
C VAL A 126 2.58 -9.82 3.38
N GLU A 127 3.18 -10.72 2.60
CA GLU A 127 4.09 -11.74 3.13
C GLU A 127 5.35 -11.12 3.75
N ARG A 128 5.96 -10.16 3.09
CA ARG A 128 7.21 -9.53 3.56
C ARG A 128 6.95 -8.42 4.57
N GLY A 129 5.95 -7.59 4.33
CA GLY A 129 5.66 -6.42 5.14
C GLY A 129 4.85 -6.72 6.39
N LEU A 130 3.90 -7.65 6.33
CA LEU A 130 3.00 -7.93 7.45
C LEU A 130 3.27 -9.29 8.13
N ILE A 131 3.81 -10.26 7.42
CA ILE A 131 4.03 -11.61 7.95
C ILE A 131 5.52 -11.86 8.21
N GLY A 132 6.37 -11.68 7.21
CA GLY A 132 7.78 -12.06 7.25
C GLY A 132 8.66 -11.20 8.17
N GLY A 133 8.25 -9.95 8.48
CA GLY A 133 8.94 -9.08 9.43
C GLY A 133 8.64 -9.40 10.90
N SER A 134 7.65 -10.23 11.16
CA SER A 134 7.20 -10.56 12.51
C SER A 134 8.19 -11.48 13.23
N THR A 135 8.42 -11.21 14.52
CA THR A 135 9.15 -12.07 15.46
C THR A 135 8.22 -12.65 16.54
N LEU A 136 6.92 -12.68 16.29
CA LEU A 136 5.90 -13.14 17.22
C LEU A 136 5.88 -14.66 17.34
N GLY A 137 5.64 -15.15 18.57
CA GLY A 137 5.54 -16.58 18.85
C GLY A 137 6.88 -17.29 19.03
N ASP A 138 6.81 -18.52 19.55
CA ASP A 138 7.97 -19.32 19.92
C ASP A 138 8.52 -20.14 18.74
N ASP A 139 7.69 -20.40 17.72
CA ASP A 139 8.06 -21.14 16.54
C ASP A 139 7.48 -20.51 15.23
N GLU A 140 7.85 -21.11 14.10
CA GLU A 140 7.44 -20.60 12.79
C GLU A 140 5.92 -20.70 12.55
N ASP A 141 5.28 -21.77 12.98
CA ASP A 141 3.84 -21.99 12.79
C ASP A 141 3.04 -20.98 13.63
N GLU A 142 3.45 -20.73 14.86
CA GLU A 142 2.83 -19.72 15.71
C GLU A 142 3.05 -18.31 15.16
N ARG A 143 4.26 -18.00 14.72
CA ARG A 143 4.58 -16.71 14.08
C ARG A 143 3.70 -16.46 12.85
N LEU A 144 3.57 -17.41 11.96
CA LEU A 144 2.74 -17.29 10.75
C LEU A 144 1.27 -17.13 11.10
N ARG A 145 0.77 -17.84 12.10
CA ARG A 145 -0.62 -17.74 12.56
C ARG A 145 -0.91 -16.37 13.16
N ARG A 146 -0.08 -15.89 14.09
CA ARG A 146 -0.23 -14.57 14.74
C ARG A 146 -0.16 -13.43 13.73
N SER A 147 0.88 -13.40 12.93
CA SER A 147 1.03 -12.34 11.91
C SER A 147 -0.03 -12.42 10.82
N GLY A 148 -0.49 -13.61 10.45
CA GLY A 148 -1.62 -13.80 9.55
C GLY A 148 -2.93 -13.22 10.10
N LEU A 149 -3.24 -13.43 11.38
CA LEU A 149 -4.41 -12.82 12.05
C LEU A 149 -4.30 -11.30 12.09
N ILE A 150 -3.12 -10.77 12.42
CA ILE A 150 -2.86 -9.32 12.36
C ILE A 150 -3.07 -8.79 10.94
N ALA A 151 -2.52 -9.45 9.93
CA ALA A 151 -2.65 -9.03 8.53
C ALA A 151 -4.12 -8.98 8.09
N THR A 152 -4.96 -9.94 8.49
CA THR A 152 -6.39 -9.92 8.14
C THR A 152 -7.11 -8.71 8.72
N GLN A 153 -6.80 -8.31 9.96
CA GLN A 153 -7.38 -7.13 10.60
C GLN A 153 -6.94 -5.84 9.90
N LEU A 154 -5.63 -5.68 9.64
CA LEU A 154 -5.08 -4.47 9.02
C LEU A 154 -5.56 -4.30 7.58
N ILE A 155 -5.55 -5.38 6.79
CA ILE A 155 -6.02 -5.34 5.39
C ILE A 155 -7.52 -5.09 5.34
N GLY A 156 -8.31 -5.81 6.13
CA GLY A 156 -9.77 -5.63 6.18
C GLY A 156 -10.15 -4.21 6.58
N PHE A 157 -9.50 -3.66 7.61
CA PHE A 157 -9.69 -2.28 8.03
C PHE A 157 -9.35 -1.28 6.90
N ALA A 158 -8.18 -1.45 6.25
CA ALA A 158 -7.75 -0.57 5.18
C ALA A 158 -8.71 -0.59 3.98
N LEU A 159 -9.20 -1.76 3.59
CA LEU A 159 -10.18 -1.90 2.52
C LEU A 159 -11.48 -1.16 2.84
N LEU A 160 -12.04 -1.38 4.04
CA LEU A 160 -13.30 -0.75 4.45
C LEU A 160 -13.15 0.77 4.54
N ARG A 161 -12.03 1.25 5.09
CA ARG A 161 -11.82 2.68 5.33
C ARG A 161 -11.45 3.46 4.09
N TYR A 162 -10.46 2.98 3.32
CA TYR A 162 -9.80 3.77 2.29
C TYR A 162 -10.20 3.40 0.86
N VAL A 163 -10.61 2.15 0.64
CA VAL A 163 -10.99 1.67 -0.71
C VAL A 163 -12.49 1.75 -0.89
N TRP A 164 -13.28 1.11 -0.03
CA TRP A 164 -14.73 1.06 -0.14
C TRP A 164 -15.45 2.19 0.60
N LYS A 165 -14.74 2.87 1.52
CA LYS A 165 -15.25 4.02 2.30
C LYS A 165 -16.58 3.72 2.99
N ILE A 166 -16.64 2.60 3.71
CA ILE A 166 -17.84 2.14 4.42
C ILE A 166 -17.95 2.86 5.78
N GLU A 167 -19.06 3.56 6.00
CA GLU A 167 -19.37 4.17 7.29
C GLU A 167 -19.81 3.12 8.33
N PRO A 168 -19.52 3.34 9.63
CA PRO A 168 -18.85 4.50 10.23
C PRO A 168 -17.30 4.43 10.19
N ILE A 169 -16.70 3.35 9.68
CA ILE A 169 -15.25 3.13 9.71
C ILE A 169 -14.51 4.18 8.85
N ALA A 170 -15.11 4.62 7.75
CA ALA A 170 -14.49 5.59 6.85
C ALA A 170 -14.19 6.93 7.51
N SER A 171 -15.12 7.45 8.32
CA SER A 171 -15.01 8.74 9.01
C SER A 171 -14.53 8.65 10.46
N MET A 172 -14.33 7.45 11.02
CA MET A 172 -13.92 7.28 12.41
C MET A 172 -12.61 8.00 12.70
N PRO A 173 -12.53 8.84 13.76
CA PRO A 173 -11.29 9.50 14.16
C PRO A 173 -10.15 8.52 14.41
N ALA A 174 -8.91 8.91 14.02
CA ALA A 174 -7.73 8.05 14.15
C ALA A 174 -7.53 7.51 15.58
N ASP A 175 -7.72 8.35 16.60
CA ASP A 175 -7.57 7.97 18.01
C ASP A 175 -8.58 6.89 18.41
N GLN A 176 -9.81 6.99 17.91
CA GLN A 176 -10.84 5.97 18.16
C GLN A 176 -10.49 4.65 17.47
N VAL A 177 -9.97 4.71 16.23
CA VAL A 177 -9.47 3.54 15.51
C VAL A 177 -8.37 2.85 16.30
N VAL A 178 -7.35 3.61 16.73
CA VAL A 178 -6.23 3.08 17.52
C VAL A 178 -6.70 2.47 18.83
N SER A 179 -7.64 3.12 19.51
CA SER A 179 -8.19 2.63 20.79
C SER A 179 -9.04 1.38 20.63
N ALA A 180 -9.78 1.26 19.52
CA ALA A 180 -10.69 0.12 19.29
C ALA A 180 -9.96 -1.09 18.70
N ILE A 181 -9.04 -0.90 17.75
CA ILE A 181 -8.39 -1.99 17.00
C ILE A 181 -7.07 -2.40 17.65
N GLY A 182 -6.29 -1.45 18.19
CA GLY A 182 -4.99 -1.71 18.80
C GLY A 182 -4.96 -2.84 19.81
N PRO A 183 -5.89 -2.90 20.79
CA PRO A 183 -5.96 -3.99 21.75
C PRO A 183 -6.20 -5.38 21.14
N ASN A 184 -6.97 -5.48 20.05
CA ASN A 184 -7.17 -6.75 19.35
C ASN A 184 -5.90 -7.21 18.63
N LEU A 185 -5.20 -6.29 17.97
CA LEU A 185 -3.91 -6.57 17.37
C LEU A 185 -2.88 -6.99 18.42
N GLN A 186 -2.89 -6.32 19.59
CA GLN A 186 -2.04 -6.66 20.71
C GLN A 186 -2.29 -8.08 21.21
N ARG A 187 -3.57 -8.48 21.36
CA ARG A 187 -3.94 -9.85 21.73
C ARG A 187 -3.41 -10.89 20.72
N TYR A 188 -3.41 -10.57 19.43
CA TYR A 188 -2.78 -11.45 18.43
C TYR A 188 -1.27 -11.50 18.53
N ALA A 189 -0.62 -10.42 19.00
CA ALA A 189 0.81 -10.36 19.17
C ALA A 189 1.33 -11.20 20.36
N ASP A 190 0.70 -11.09 21.53
CA ASP A 190 1.21 -11.66 22.78
C ASP A 190 0.16 -12.36 23.67
N GLY A 191 -1.14 -12.29 23.30
CA GLY A 191 -2.22 -12.92 24.03
C GLY A 191 -2.51 -14.36 23.60
N ASP A 192 -3.53 -14.94 24.23
CA ASP A 192 -4.05 -16.26 23.85
C ASP A 192 -4.83 -16.16 22.53
N ILE A 193 -4.48 -17.03 21.57
CA ILE A 193 -5.10 -17.16 20.25
C ILE A 193 -5.65 -18.56 19.97
N SER A 194 -5.69 -19.44 21.03
CA SER A 194 -6.27 -20.78 20.94
C SER A 194 -7.78 -20.78 20.74
#